data_6e4b1a0b1ebccf3f9c68314bfebcff4c
#
_entry.id   6e4b1a0b1ebccf3f9c68314bfebcff4c
#
_cell.length_a   1.000
_cell.length_b   1.000
_cell.length_c   1.000
_cell.angle_alpha   90.00
_cell.angle_beta   90.00
_cell.angle_gamma   90.00
#
_symmetry.space_group_name_H-M   'P 1'
#
loop_
_entity.id
_entity.type
_entity.pdbx_description
1 polymer ?
#
loop_
_entity_poly.entity_id
_entity_poly.type
_entity_poly.pdbx_seq_one_letter_code
_entity_poly.pdbx_strand_id
1 'polypeptide(L)'
;MHKQLTFLILAVIVISFKVPAQKEITKIAFGSCGHETHPLPIFDVVVKHNPDYFIFLGDNIYGDTKDMDLLKTKYQKLADKPTFQNLKKNTEILATWDDHDYGWNDAGRHYSHKKESKEIFLDFFEEPKNSERRNHEGIYTSYLKEIGDKKIQIILLDVRTFRDDIKRNEGEFKDDKRYFYKLDYAPYQTADSTFLGAKQWKWLEKELKKPADIRIIGSGSQFGIEF
;
A
#
# COMPACT_ATOMS: atom_id res chain seq x y z
N MET A 1 8.30 -74.82 46.64
CA MET A 1 7.35 -73.68 46.55
C MET A 1 8.09 -72.53 45.96
N HIS A 2 7.96 -72.27 44.64
CA HIS A 2 8.59 -71.14 43.95
C HIS A 2 7.50 -70.09 43.80
N LYS A 3 7.72 -68.96 44.46
CA LYS A 3 6.89 -67.75 44.23
C LYS A 3 7.44 -67.00 42.99
N GLN A 4 6.69 -66.99 41.90
CA GLN A 4 6.92 -66.15 40.77
C GLN A 4 6.47 -64.74 41.10
N LEU A 5 7.38 -63.81 41.08
CA LEU A 5 7.15 -62.34 41.21
C LEU A 5 6.89 -61.76 39.87
N THR A 6 5.67 -61.43 39.54
CA THR A 6 5.26 -60.80 38.25
C THR A 6 5.49 -59.31 38.36
N PHE A 7 6.49 -58.76 37.63
CA PHE A 7 6.67 -57.32 37.49
C PHE A 7 5.74 -56.77 36.44
N LEU A 8 4.82 -55.90 36.85
CA LEU A 8 3.95 -55.17 35.97
C LEU A 8 4.70 -53.88 35.52
N ILE A 9 5.15 -53.79 34.25
CA ILE A 9 5.75 -52.59 33.69
C ILE A 9 4.60 -51.72 33.19
N LEU A 10 4.36 -50.59 33.90
CA LEU A 10 3.41 -49.57 33.50
C LEU A 10 4.09 -48.64 32.46
N ALA A 11 3.78 -48.82 31.17
CA ALA A 11 4.26 -47.95 30.11
C ALA A 11 3.47 -46.62 30.13
N VAL A 12 4.06 -45.55 30.62
CA VAL A 12 3.50 -44.19 30.53
C VAL A 12 3.71 -43.66 29.12
N ILE A 13 2.66 -43.66 28.31
CA ILE A 13 2.68 -43.03 26.99
C ILE A 13 2.56 -41.52 27.20
N VAL A 14 3.66 -40.82 27.10
CA VAL A 14 3.67 -39.33 27.07
C VAL A 14 3.21 -38.88 25.69
N ILE A 15 1.94 -38.53 25.56
CA ILE A 15 1.40 -37.89 24.35
C ILE A 15 1.85 -36.43 24.41
N SER A 16 2.91 -36.10 23.65
CA SER A 16 3.32 -34.72 23.44
C SER A 16 2.30 -33.99 22.56
N PHE A 17 1.38 -33.29 23.17
CA PHE A 17 0.57 -32.32 22.45
C PHE A 17 1.50 -31.18 21.99
N LYS A 18 1.78 -31.10 20.69
CA LYS A 18 2.36 -29.89 20.11
C LYS A 18 1.27 -28.82 20.22
N VAL A 19 1.36 -27.96 21.24
CA VAL A 19 0.61 -26.71 21.26
C VAL A 19 1.09 -25.93 20.05
N PRO A 20 0.24 -25.58 19.08
CA PRO A 20 0.65 -24.74 17.98
C PRO A 20 1.22 -23.45 18.58
N ALA A 21 2.46 -23.10 18.19
CA ALA A 21 3.06 -21.87 18.64
C ALA A 21 2.08 -20.74 18.27
N GLN A 22 1.64 -20.00 19.27
CA GLN A 22 0.77 -18.85 19.07
C GLN A 22 1.53 -17.91 18.11
N LYS A 23 1.01 -17.74 16.89
CA LYS A 23 1.65 -16.89 15.90
C LYS A 23 1.69 -15.48 16.47
N GLU A 24 2.88 -14.89 16.54
CA GLU A 24 3.03 -13.51 17.01
C GLU A 24 2.11 -12.57 16.21
N ILE A 25 1.70 -11.51 16.88
CA ILE A 25 0.86 -10.46 16.28
C ILE A 25 1.50 -9.99 14.99
N THR A 26 0.77 -10.05 13.88
CA THR A 26 1.22 -9.48 12.60
C THR A 26 1.45 -7.99 12.76
N LYS A 27 2.62 -7.55 12.34
CA LYS A 27 3.00 -6.15 12.33
C LYS A 27 2.90 -5.62 10.91
N ILE A 28 2.19 -4.52 10.75
CA ILE A 28 2.07 -3.82 9.49
C ILE A 28 2.66 -2.43 9.68
N ALA A 29 3.69 -2.11 8.90
CA ALA A 29 4.24 -0.77 8.81
C ALA A 29 3.75 -0.12 7.51
N PHE A 30 3.67 1.19 7.49
CA PHE A 30 3.30 1.94 6.30
C PHE A 30 3.98 3.30 6.27
N GLY A 31 4.10 3.87 5.08
CA GLY A 31 4.70 5.19 4.88
C GLY A 31 4.48 5.71 3.47
N SER A 32 4.79 6.98 3.28
CA SER A 32 4.69 7.72 2.01
C SER A 32 5.83 8.72 1.87
N CYS A 33 5.90 9.44 0.75
CA CYS A 33 6.78 10.57 0.51
C CYS A 33 8.27 10.22 0.62
N GLY A 34 8.66 9.10 0.01
CA GLY A 34 10.04 8.61 -0.05
C GLY A 34 10.80 9.16 -1.24
N HIS A 35 11.55 10.26 -1.07
CA HIS A 35 12.28 10.85 -2.19
C HIS A 35 13.47 10.00 -2.62
N GLU A 36 13.50 9.54 -3.89
CA GLU A 36 14.48 8.60 -4.43
C GLU A 36 15.93 9.14 -4.45
N THR A 37 16.14 10.46 -4.37
CA THR A 37 17.48 11.04 -4.33
C THR A 37 18.03 11.19 -2.92
N HIS A 38 17.18 11.10 -1.89
CA HIS A 38 17.60 11.24 -0.49
C HIS A 38 17.95 9.89 0.12
N PRO A 39 18.86 9.84 1.10
CA PRO A 39 19.00 8.67 1.95
C PRO A 39 17.68 8.37 2.65
N LEU A 40 17.29 7.10 2.69
CA LEU A 40 16.05 6.67 3.36
C LEU A 40 16.37 5.77 4.55
N PRO A 41 17.01 6.28 5.62
CA PRO A 41 17.42 5.49 6.79
C PRO A 41 16.21 4.95 7.56
N ILE A 42 15.03 5.52 7.32
CA ILE A 42 13.78 5.06 7.94
C ILE A 42 13.49 3.59 7.62
N PHE A 43 13.88 3.09 6.44
CA PHE A 43 13.67 1.69 6.09
C PHE A 43 14.46 0.73 6.99
N ASP A 44 15.66 1.09 7.42
CA ASP A 44 16.41 0.29 8.40
C ASP A 44 15.76 0.33 9.78
N VAL A 45 15.12 1.44 10.16
CA VAL A 45 14.33 1.51 11.39
C VAL A 45 13.11 0.59 11.30
N VAL A 46 12.39 0.61 10.17
CA VAL A 46 11.26 -0.29 9.91
C VAL A 46 11.69 -1.74 10.05
N VAL A 47 12.80 -2.13 9.41
CA VAL A 47 13.31 -3.52 9.48
C VAL A 47 13.62 -3.95 10.91
N LYS A 48 14.18 -3.05 11.76
CA LYS A 48 14.42 -3.34 13.18
C LYS A 48 13.15 -3.69 13.97
N HIS A 49 12.00 -3.20 13.55
CA HIS A 49 10.71 -3.54 14.16
C HIS A 49 10.12 -4.85 13.66
N ASN A 50 10.79 -5.47 12.66
CA ASN A 50 10.40 -6.76 12.08
C ASN A 50 8.92 -6.84 11.68
N PRO A 51 8.45 -5.96 10.78
CA PRO A 51 7.07 -6.04 10.28
C PRO A 51 6.93 -7.16 9.25
N ASP A 52 5.76 -7.78 9.20
CA ASP A 52 5.42 -8.76 8.17
C ASP A 52 5.14 -8.07 6.83
N TYR A 53 4.54 -6.87 6.89
CA TYR A 53 4.18 -6.07 5.73
C TYR A 53 4.67 -4.64 5.86
N PHE A 54 5.12 -4.07 4.73
CA PHE A 54 5.29 -2.63 4.58
C PHE A 54 4.42 -2.14 3.43
N ILE A 55 3.56 -1.16 3.70
CA ILE A 55 2.64 -0.59 2.71
C ILE A 55 3.17 0.78 2.28
N PHE A 56 3.56 0.88 1.02
CA PHE A 56 3.83 2.16 0.38
C PHE A 56 2.52 2.84 0.01
N LEU A 57 2.29 4.04 0.52
CA LEU A 57 1.03 4.78 0.36
C LEU A 57 1.08 5.89 -0.70
N GLY A 58 2.10 5.89 -1.54
CA GLY A 58 2.28 6.87 -2.59
C GLY A 58 3.45 7.82 -2.35
N ASP A 59 3.79 8.61 -3.36
CA ASP A 59 5.02 9.40 -3.43
C ASP A 59 6.24 8.55 -3.12
N ASN A 60 6.24 7.35 -3.67
CA ASN A 60 7.32 6.38 -3.47
C ASN A 60 8.61 6.87 -4.14
N ILE A 61 8.44 7.67 -5.18
CA ILE A 61 9.44 8.49 -5.87
C ILE A 61 8.80 9.82 -6.28
N TYR A 62 9.62 10.83 -6.57
CA TYR A 62 9.17 12.09 -7.15
C TYR A 62 9.46 12.10 -8.65
N GLY A 63 8.59 11.39 -9.39
CA GLY A 63 8.69 11.21 -10.84
C GLY A 63 8.60 12.53 -11.59
N ASP A 64 7.49 13.23 -11.43
CA ASP A 64 7.18 14.56 -11.97
C ASP A 64 7.59 14.72 -13.45
N THR A 65 7.26 13.73 -14.28
CA THR A 65 7.72 13.68 -15.66
C THR A 65 6.73 13.03 -16.60
N LYS A 66 6.80 13.40 -17.87
CA LYS A 66 6.18 12.68 -19.00
C LYS A 66 7.17 11.78 -19.73
N ASP A 67 8.45 11.86 -19.38
CA ASP A 67 9.48 10.97 -19.90
C ASP A 67 9.48 9.67 -19.11
N MET A 68 9.03 8.61 -19.74
CA MET A 68 8.86 7.29 -19.10
C MET A 68 10.19 6.59 -18.81
N ASP A 69 11.25 6.91 -19.54
CA ASP A 69 12.59 6.38 -19.25
C ASP A 69 13.20 7.10 -18.05
N LEU A 70 12.92 8.39 -17.90
CA LEU A 70 13.28 9.12 -16.68
C LEU A 70 12.51 8.57 -15.47
N LEU A 71 11.20 8.26 -15.62
CA LEU A 71 10.41 7.66 -14.55
C LEU A 71 10.99 6.31 -14.11
N LYS A 72 11.33 5.43 -15.05
CA LYS A 72 12.02 4.16 -14.76
C LYS A 72 13.35 4.37 -14.03
N THR A 73 14.14 5.35 -14.50
CA THR A 73 15.43 5.70 -13.88
C THR A 73 15.26 6.12 -12.42
N LYS A 74 14.21 6.88 -12.10
CA LYS A 74 13.92 7.30 -10.74
C LYS A 74 13.51 6.13 -9.86
N TYR A 75 12.69 5.21 -10.35
CA TYR A 75 12.41 3.96 -9.65
C TYR A 75 13.67 3.12 -9.45
N GLN A 76 14.56 3.05 -10.44
CA GLN A 76 15.84 2.35 -10.30
C GLN A 76 16.71 2.95 -9.19
N LYS A 77 16.74 4.28 -9.06
CA LYS A 77 17.44 4.94 -7.94
C LYS A 77 16.90 4.52 -6.57
N LEU A 78 15.59 4.29 -6.45
CA LEU A 78 15.02 3.74 -5.23
C LEU A 78 15.44 2.27 -5.04
N ALA A 79 15.38 1.47 -6.11
CA ALA A 79 15.79 0.05 -6.07
C ALA A 79 17.24 -0.13 -5.65
N ASP A 80 18.13 0.76 -6.08
CA ASP A 80 19.57 0.70 -5.82
C ASP A 80 19.95 1.07 -4.37
N LYS A 81 19.01 1.59 -3.58
CA LYS A 81 19.30 1.94 -2.18
C LYS A 81 19.47 0.69 -1.31
N PRO A 82 20.59 0.56 -0.61
CA PRO A 82 20.80 -0.57 0.30
C PRO A 82 19.68 -0.71 1.35
N THR A 83 19.16 0.43 1.85
CA THR A 83 18.09 0.44 2.84
C THR A 83 16.76 -0.09 2.26
N PHE A 84 16.44 0.23 1.00
CA PHE A 84 15.26 -0.33 0.31
C PHE A 84 15.43 -1.82 0.03
N GLN A 85 16.62 -2.25 -0.42
CA GLN A 85 16.94 -3.67 -0.62
C GLN A 85 16.83 -4.47 0.69
N ASN A 86 17.30 -3.88 1.79
CA ASN A 86 17.16 -4.46 3.12
C ASN A 86 15.68 -4.59 3.54
N LEU A 87 14.87 -3.55 3.32
CA LEU A 87 13.43 -3.61 3.55
C LEU A 87 12.78 -4.72 2.74
N LYS A 88 13.01 -4.75 1.42
CA LYS A 88 12.44 -5.74 0.49
C LYS A 88 12.82 -7.18 0.85
N LYS A 89 14.03 -7.40 1.37
CA LYS A 89 14.50 -8.73 1.79
C LYS A 89 13.78 -9.24 3.05
N ASN A 90 13.38 -8.35 3.94
CA ASN A 90 12.89 -8.71 5.28
C ASN A 90 11.38 -8.53 5.47
N THR A 91 10.67 -7.96 4.48
CA THR A 91 9.28 -7.53 4.63
C THR A 91 8.54 -7.73 3.32
N GLU A 92 7.32 -8.24 3.36
CA GLU A 92 6.44 -8.26 2.18
C GLU A 92 5.99 -6.84 1.86
N ILE A 93 6.24 -6.40 0.62
CA ILE A 93 5.91 -5.05 0.18
C ILE A 93 4.57 -5.03 -0.53
N LEU A 94 3.68 -4.16 -0.07
CA LEU A 94 2.44 -3.78 -0.75
C LEU A 94 2.53 -2.31 -1.11
N ALA A 95 1.95 -1.88 -2.24
CA ALA A 95 2.10 -0.51 -2.67
C ALA A 95 0.87 0.05 -3.38
N THR A 96 0.63 1.33 -3.19
CA THR A 96 -0.15 2.19 -4.07
C THR A 96 0.67 3.42 -4.43
N TRP A 97 0.18 4.21 -5.35
CA TRP A 97 0.80 5.47 -5.76
C TRP A 97 0.04 6.70 -5.25
N ASP A 98 0.71 7.85 -5.35
CA ASP A 98 0.06 9.15 -5.35
C ASP A 98 0.49 9.94 -6.59
N ASP A 99 0.42 11.26 -6.61
CA ASP A 99 0.60 12.07 -7.80
C ASP A 99 2.02 12.08 -8.36
N HIS A 100 3.03 12.14 -7.50
CA HIS A 100 4.42 12.22 -7.95
C HIS A 100 4.92 10.96 -8.64
N ASP A 101 4.51 9.80 -8.20
CA ASP A 101 4.85 8.53 -8.86
C ASP A 101 3.87 8.13 -9.98
N TYR A 102 2.65 8.68 -9.97
CA TYR A 102 1.70 8.55 -11.06
C TYR A 102 2.05 9.43 -12.26
N GLY A 103 2.44 10.69 -12.03
CA GLY A 103 2.71 11.64 -13.11
C GLY A 103 3.48 12.88 -12.68
N TRP A 104 2.79 13.85 -12.15
CA TRP A 104 3.32 15.07 -11.54
C TRP A 104 2.39 15.60 -10.48
N ASN A 105 2.88 16.56 -9.70
CA ASN A 105 2.11 17.16 -8.60
C ASN A 105 0.66 17.45 -9.00
N ASP A 106 -0.28 16.93 -8.22
CA ASP A 106 -1.73 17.03 -8.41
C ASP A 106 -2.30 16.39 -9.68
N ALA A 107 -1.54 15.59 -10.43
CA ALA A 107 -2.02 14.91 -11.62
C ALA A 107 -3.25 14.03 -11.32
N GLY A 108 -4.19 14.04 -12.25
CA GLY A 108 -5.44 13.28 -12.20
C GLY A 108 -5.75 12.57 -13.52
N ARG A 109 -7.03 12.30 -13.78
CA ARG A 109 -7.49 11.45 -14.88
C ARG A 109 -7.05 11.89 -16.29
N HIS A 110 -6.68 13.15 -16.46
CA HIS A 110 -6.25 13.69 -17.75
C HIS A 110 -4.73 13.56 -18.01
N TYR A 111 -3.98 12.95 -17.08
CA TYR A 111 -2.58 12.65 -17.31
C TYR A 111 -2.41 11.69 -18.50
N SER A 112 -1.67 12.13 -19.52
CA SER A 112 -1.61 11.43 -20.82
C SER A 112 -0.87 10.10 -20.78
N HIS A 113 0.10 9.92 -19.86
CA HIS A 113 0.97 8.73 -19.78
C HIS A 113 0.58 7.78 -18.63
N LYS A 114 -0.65 7.89 -18.12
CA LYS A 114 -1.12 7.08 -16.98
C LYS A 114 -1.03 5.57 -17.19
N LYS A 115 -1.13 5.10 -18.44
CA LYS A 115 -1.00 3.66 -18.75
C LYS A 115 0.44 3.20 -18.63
N GLU A 116 1.36 3.97 -19.19
CA GLU A 116 2.79 3.68 -19.16
C GLU A 116 3.32 3.78 -17.71
N SER A 117 2.91 4.79 -16.96
CA SER A 117 3.24 4.90 -15.53
C SER A 117 2.75 3.70 -14.73
N LYS A 118 1.53 3.21 -15.03
CA LYS A 118 1.00 2.00 -14.41
C LYS A 118 1.89 0.79 -14.64
N GLU A 119 2.30 0.54 -15.90
CA GLU A 119 3.14 -0.61 -16.20
C GLU A 119 4.50 -0.51 -15.49
N ILE A 120 5.11 0.68 -15.46
CA ILE A 120 6.37 0.92 -14.75
C ILE A 120 6.21 0.67 -13.25
N PHE A 121 5.15 1.19 -12.64
CA PHE A 121 4.85 0.98 -11.23
C PHE A 121 4.67 -0.50 -10.89
N LEU A 122 3.83 -1.20 -11.68
CA LEU A 122 3.53 -2.61 -11.44
C LEU A 122 4.76 -3.51 -11.68
N ASP A 123 5.61 -3.17 -12.64
CA ASP A 123 6.86 -3.90 -12.87
C ASP A 123 7.87 -3.65 -11.74
N PHE A 124 7.98 -2.43 -11.24
CA PHE A 124 8.86 -2.09 -10.12
C PHE A 124 8.50 -2.83 -8.83
N PHE A 125 7.20 -2.90 -8.51
CA PHE A 125 6.71 -3.64 -7.34
C PHE A 125 6.48 -5.14 -7.61
N GLU A 126 7.01 -5.65 -8.73
CA GLU A 126 6.99 -7.08 -9.09
C GLU A 126 5.57 -7.69 -9.13
N GLU A 127 4.58 -6.88 -9.50
CA GLU A 127 3.22 -7.38 -9.69
C GLU A 127 3.20 -8.49 -10.74
N PRO A 128 2.61 -9.67 -10.46
CA PRO A 128 2.58 -10.78 -11.39
C PRO A 128 2.00 -10.40 -12.75
N LYS A 129 2.56 -10.93 -13.84
CA LYS A 129 2.12 -10.60 -15.22
C LYS A 129 0.66 -11.01 -15.50
N ASN A 130 0.14 -12.01 -14.80
CA ASN A 130 -1.23 -12.50 -14.89
C ASN A 130 -2.18 -11.93 -13.81
N SER A 131 -1.74 -10.94 -13.05
CA SER A 131 -2.54 -10.31 -12.02
C SER A 131 -3.75 -9.57 -12.59
N GLU A 132 -4.91 -9.65 -11.92
CA GLU A 132 -6.08 -8.86 -12.25
C GLU A 132 -5.81 -7.35 -12.18
N ARG A 133 -4.88 -6.92 -11.33
CA ARG A 133 -4.45 -5.53 -11.19
C ARG A 133 -3.90 -4.96 -12.50
N ARG A 134 -3.31 -5.79 -13.36
CA ARG A 134 -2.85 -5.40 -14.71
C ARG A 134 -4.00 -5.25 -15.70
N ASN A 135 -5.10 -5.95 -15.50
CA ASN A 135 -6.19 -6.09 -16.49
C ASN A 135 -7.27 -5.00 -16.41
N HIS A 136 -7.30 -4.19 -15.34
CA HIS A 136 -8.24 -3.08 -15.22
C HIS A 136 -7.52 -1.72 -15.26
N GLU A 137 -8.27 -0.64 -15.47
CA GLU A 137 -7.75 0.72 -15.41
C GLU A 137 -7.39 1.08 -13.95
N GLY A 138 -6.24 1.73 -13.76
CA GLY A 138 -5.73 2.06 -12.42
C GLY A 138 -5.01 0.89 -11.73
N ILE A 139 -4.58 1.13 -10.50
CA ILE A 139 -3.76 0.17 -9.71
C ILE A 139 -4.42 -0.28 -8.41
N TYR A 140 -5.70 0.04 -8.18
CA TYR A 140 -6.38 -0.40 -6.97
C TYR A 140 -6.40 -1.93 -6.86
N THR A 141 -6.28 -2.43 -5.62
CA THR A 141 -6.19 -3.86 -5.35
C THR A 141 -6.62 -4.19 -3.92
N SER A 142 -6.87 -5.46 -3.66
CA SER A 142 -7.21 -5.95 -2.32
C SER A 142 -6.51 -7.27 -2.05
N TYR A 143 -5.93 -7.39 -0.87
CA TYR A 143 -5.28 -8.59 -0.37
C TYR A 143 -6.08 -9.14 0.81
N LEU A 144 -6.33 -10.44 0.82
CA LEU A 144 -6.89 -11.13 1.98
C LEU A 144 -5.79 -12.02 2.57
N LYS A 145 -5.43 -11.76 3.82
CA LYS A 145 -4.40 -12.47 4.56
C LYS A 145 -5.03 -13.22 5.73
N GLU A 146 -4.70 -14.48 5.88
CA GLU A 146 -5.12 -15.29 7.03
C GLU A 146 -3.98 -15.35 8.06
N ILE A 147 -4.25 -14.90 9.27
CA ILE A 147 -3.27 -14.77 10.35
C ILE A 147 -3.87 -15.39 11.61
N GLY A 148 -3.45 -16.62 11.93
CA GLY A 148 -4.09 -17.41 12.96
C GLY A 148 -5.54 -17.71 12.58
N ASP A 149 -6.47 -17.30 13.42
CA ASP A 149 -7.92 -17.42 13.21
C ASP A 149 -8.56 -16.18 12.58
N LYS A 150 -7.76 -15.15 12.24
CA LYS A 150 -8.23 -13.86 11.76
C LYS A 150 -7.99 -13.67 10.26
N LYS A 151 -8.95 -13.03 9.61
CA LYS A 151 -8.86 -12.58 8.23
C LYS A 151 -8.63 -11.09 8.21
N ILE A 152 -7.48 -10.67 7.67
CA ILE A 152 -7.14 -9.26 7.48
C ILE A 152 -7.26 -8.92 6.00
N GLN A 153 -8.13 -7.97 5.67
CA GLN A 153 -8.24 -7.43 4.32
C GLN A 153 -7.48 -6.11 4.24
N ILE A 154 -6.56 -6.01 3.27
CA ILE A 154 -5.83 -4.78 2.96
C ILE A 154 -6.30 -4.31 1.58
N ILE A 155 -6.99 -3.18 1.54
CA ILE A 155 -7.50 -2.55 0.32
C ILE A 155 -6.61 -1.35 0.02
N LEU A 156 -5.99 -1.31 -1.17
CA LEU A 156 -5.20 -0.19 -1.63
C LEU A 156 -5.96 0.54 -2.75
N LEU A 157 -6.28 1.80 -2.51
CA LEU A 157 -7.01 2.63 -3.46
C LEU A 157 -6.07 3.29 -4.47
N ASP A 158 -6.59 3.52 -5.67
CA ASP A 158 -5.99 4.39 -6.66
C ASP A 158 -6.73 5.73 -6.66
N VAL A 159 -6.07 6.75 -6.17
CA VAL A 159 -6.66 8.07 -5.99
C VAL A 159 -6.24 9.07 -7.08
N ARG A 160 -5.65 8.57 -8.19
CA ARG A 160 -5.14 9.43 -9.27
C ARG A 160 -5.76 9.13 -10.63
N THR A 161 -5.85 7.86 -11.02
CA THR A 161 -6.30 7.45 -12.37
C THR A 161 -7.68 8.00 -12.76
N PHE A 162 -8.57 8.14 -11.80
CA PHE A 162 -9.97 8.53 -12.04
C PHE A 162 -10.32 9.91 -11.50
N ARG A 163 -9.44 10.51 -10.70
CA ARG A 163 -9.70 11.76 -10.01
C ARG A 163 -9.83 12.91 -11.00
N ASP A 164 -10.86 13.73 -10.83
CA ASP A 164 -10.94 15.00 -11.54
C ASP A 164 -9.75 15.90 -11.20
N ASP A 165 -9.38 16.75 -12.15
CA ASP A 165 -8.32 17.73 -11.92
C ASP A 165 -8.74 18.68 -10.79
N ILE A 166 -7.74 19.12 -10.03
CA ILE A 166 -8.00 20.04 -8.92
C ILE A 166 -8.56 21.36 -9.45
N LYS A 167 -9.71 21.75 -8.95
CA LYS A 167 -10.26 23.08 -9.17
C LYS A 167 -9.58 24.05 -8.22
N ARG A 168 -8.70 24.89 -8.75
CA ARG A 168 -8.05 25.94 -7.96
C ARG A 168 -9.04 27.06 -7.67
N ASN A 169 -8.91 27.65 -6.49
CA ASN A 169 -9.66 28.85 -6.16
C ASN A 169 -9.03 30.04 -6.90
N GLU A 170 -9.85 30.79 -7.64
CA GLU A 170 -9.42 31.95 -8.42
C GLU A 170 -9.38 33.26 -7.59
N GLY A 171 -9.60 33.18 -6.27
CA GLY A 171 -9.57 34.33 -5.37
C GLY A 171 -8.15 34.94 -5.26
N GLU A 172 -8.07 36.27 -5.17
CA GLU A 172 -6.82 36.96 -4.81
C GLU A 172 -6.53 36.72 -3.32
N PHE A 173 -5.50 35.89 -3.07
CA PHE A 173 -4.99 35.68 -1.71
C PHE A 173 -3.78 36.61 -1.51
N LYS A 174 -4.06 37.84 -1.10
CA LYS A 174 -3.00 38.79 -0.75
C LYS A 174 -2.44 38.43 0.62
N ASP A 175 -1.14 38.21 0.67
CA ASP A 175 -0.31 38.22 1.88
C ASP A 175 -0.47 37.06 2.89
N ASP A 176 -0.94 35.89 2.48
CA ASP A 176 -0.96 34.79 3.41
C ASP A 176 0.32 33.95 3.37
N LYS A 177 1.07 34.01 4.45
CA LYS A 177 2.31 33.24 4.64
C LYS A 177 2.06 31.80 5.16
N ARG A 178 0.81 31.35 5.22
CA ARG A 178 0.47 30.03 5.71
C ARG A 178 0.84 28.98 4.65
N TYR A 179 1.52 27.97 5.08
CA TYR A 179 1.96 26.87 4.24
C TYR A 179 0.76 26.03 3.72
N PHE A 180 -0.34 26.00 4.45
CA PHE A 180 -1.59 25.32 4.10
C PHE A 180 -2.72 26.32 4.08
N TYR A 181 -3.23 26.62 2.91
CA TYR A 181 -4.29 27.58 2.72
C TYR A 181 -5.64 26.88 2.59
N LYS A 182 -6.60 27.23 3.45
CA LYS A 182 -7.98 26.70 3.40
C LYS A 182 -8.70 26.87 2.05
N LEU A 183 -8.14 27.68 1.16
CA LEU A 183 -8.80 28.17 -0.03
C LEU A 183 -8.00 27.95 -1.31
N ASP A 184 -6.92 27.16 -1.27
CA ASP A 184 -6.13 26.85 -2.48
C ASP A 184 -6.96 26.07 -3.49
N TYR A 185 -7.88 25.25 -3.02
CA TYR A 185 -8.74 24.40 -3.83
C TYR A 185 -10.19 24.68 -3.53
N ALA A 186 -11.00 24.78 -4.58
CA ALA A 186 -12.45 24.89 -4.48
C ALA A 186 -13.10 23.51 -4.63
N PRO A 187 -14.09 23.16 -3.81
CA PRO A 187 -14.82 21.92 -3.98
C PRO A 187 -15.60 21.92 -5.30
N TYR A 188 -15.69 20.78 -5.96
CA TYR A 188 -16.63 20.60 -7.04
C TYR A 188 -18.06 20.61 -6.50
N GLN A 189 -18.95 21.29 -7.23
CA GLN A 189 -20.39 21.39 -6.90
C GLN A 189 -21.25 20.52 -7.82
N THR A 190 -20.62 19.71 -8.67
CA THR A 190 -21.29 18.88 -9.68
C THR A 190 -21.34 17.42 -9.22
N ALA A 191 -22.48 16.76 -9.51
CA ALA A 191 -22.68 15.37 -9.11
C ALA A 191 -21.85 14.37 -9.92
N ASP A 192 -21.27 14.79 -11.04
CA ASP A 192 -20.42 13.99 -11.93
C ASP A 192 -18.93 14.07 -11.60
N SER A 193 -18.54 14.96 -10.69
CA SER A 193 -17.18 15.02 -10.19
C SER A 193 -16.84 13.76 -9.39
N THR A 194 -15.62 13.27 -9.54
CA THR A 194 -15.21 12.02 -8.91
C THR A 194 -13.77 12.01 -8.43
N PHE A 195 -13.54 11.26 -7.37
CA PHE A 195 -12.21 10.98 -6.84
C PHE A 195 -11.75 9.56 -7.22
N LEU A 196 -12.60 8.55 -7.04
CA LEU A 196 -12.28 7.15 -7.31
C LEU A 196 -12.81 6.64 -8.65
N GLY A 197 -13.76 7.37 -9.28
CA GLY A 197 -14.45 6.91 -10.48
C GLY A 197 -15.46 5.78 -10.21
N ALA A 198 -16.48 5.69 -11.05
CA ALA A 198 -17.58 4.73 -10.85
C ALA A 198 -17.13 3.26 -10.85
N LYS A 199 -16.09 2.93 -11.66
CA LYS A 199 -15.57 1.55 -11.73
C LYS A 199 -14.92 1.13 -10.42
N GLN A 200 -14.06 1.97 -9.85
CA GLN A 200 -13.38 1.67 -8.60
C GLN A 200 -14.37 1.69 -7.42
N TRP A 201 -15.35 2.62 -7.40
CA TRP A 201 -16.40 2.62 -6.39
C TRP A 201 -17.21 1.31 -6.38
N LYS A 202 -17.63 0.83 -7.55
CA LYS A 202 -18.34 -0.45 -7.67
C LYS A 202 -17.49 -1.65 -7.23
N TRP A 203 -16.20 -1.61 -7.52
CA TRP A 203 -15.25 -2.62 -7.06
C TRP A 203 -15.08 -2.54 -5.53
N LEU A 204 -14.86 -1.34 -4.97
CA LEU A 204 -14.70 -1.13 -3.54
C LEU A 204 -15.93 -1.61 -2.75
N GLU A 205 -17.13 -1.32 -3.25
CA GLU A 205 -18.37 -1.82 -2.64
C GLU A 205 -18.40 -3.36 -2.55
N LYS A 206 -17.92 -4.04 -3.59
CA LYS A 206 -17.81 -5.52 -3.58
C LYS A 206 -16.76 -5.99 -2.57
N GLU A 207 -15.61 -5.32 -2.52
CA GLU A 207 -14.54 -5.66 -1.60
C GLU A 207 -14.98 -5.49 -0.15
N LEU A 208 -15.71 -4.42 0.17
CA LEU A 208 -16.20 -4.15 1.52
C LEU A 208 -17.25 -5.18 2.01
N LYS A 209 -17.89 -5.91 1.10
CA LYS A 209 -18.85 -6.98 1.42
C LYS A 209 -18.16 -8.33 1.70
N LYS A 210 -16.88 -8.47 1.39
CA LYS A 210 -16.13 -9.71 1.69
C LYS A 210 -15.96 -9.86 3.20
N PRO A 211 -16.06 -11.10 3.74
CA PRO A 211 -15.84 -11.33 5.16
C PRO A 211 -14.37 -11.07 5.53
N ALA A 212 -14.17 -10.22 6.54
CA ALA A 212 -12.87 -9.95 7.14
C ALA A 212 -13.06 -9.52 8.59
N ASP A 213 -12.17 -9.96 9.49
CA ASP A 213 -12.17 -9.55 10.90
C ASP A 213 -11.60 -8.14 11.07
N ILE A 214 -10.57 -7.82 10.27
CA ILE A 214 -9.93 -6.51 10.24
C ILE A 214 -9.83 -6.04 8.79
N ARG A 215 -10.14 -4.78 8.57
CA ARG A 215 -10.00 -4.15 7.25
C ARG A 215 -9.14 -2.90 7.35
N ILE A 216 -8.10 -2.85 6.51
CA ILE A 216 -7.20 -1.71 6.36
C ILE A 216 -7.41 -1.15 4.98
N ILE A 217 -7.69 0.15 4.88
CA ILE A 217 -7.82 0.86 3.62
C ILE A 217 -6.67 1.84 3.51
N GLY A 218 -5.78 1.62 2.53
CA GLY A 218 -4.64 2.48 2.21
C GLY A 218 -4.96 3.39 1.02
N SER A 219 -4.56 4.65 1.14
CA SER A 219 -4.79 5.70 0.14
C SER A 219 -3.60 6.65 0.11
N GLY A 220 -3.18 7.10 -1.08
CA GLY A 220 -2.17 8.16 -1.24
C GLY A 220 -2.67 9.50 -0.71
N SER A 221 -3.92 9.81 -0.98
CA SER A 221 -4.55 11.03 -0.44
C SER A 221 -5.27 10.76 0.86
N GLN A 222 -5.29 11.77 1.71
CA GLN A 222 -5.95 11.74 3.02
C GLN A 222 -7.47 11.64 2.87
N PHE A 223 -8.11 10.95 3.80
CA PHE A 223 -9.55 10.83 3.87
C PHE A 223 -10.11 11.78 4.95
N GLY A 224 -11.10 12.61 4.56
CA GLY A 224 -11.81 13.47 5.50
C GLY A 224 -10.98 14.64 6.04
N ILE A 225 -10.19 15.29 5.17
CA ILE A 225 -9.48 16.52 5.55
C ILE A 225 -10.51 17.65 5.63
N GLU A 226 -10.51 18.33 6.77
CA GLU A 226 -11.14 19.65 6.94
C GLU A 226 -10.06 20.73 6.74
N PHE A 227 -10.26 21.57 5.73
CA PHE A 227 -9.42 22.74 5.49
C PHE A 227 -10.08 24.00 6.05
#